data_1979683613569bf7826ab3998256cf7a
#
_entry.id   1979683613569bf7826ab3998256cf7a
#
_cell.length_a   1.000
_cell.length_b   1.000
_cell.length_c   1.000
_cell.angle_alpha   90.00
_cell.angle_beta   90.00
_cell.angle_gamma   90.00
#
_symmetry.space_group_name_H-M   'P 1'
#
loop_
_entity.id
_entity.type
_entity.pdbx_description
1 polymer ?
#
loop_
_entity_poly.entity_id
_entity_poly.type
_entity_poly.pdbx_seq_one_letter_code
_entity_poly.pdbx_strand_id
1 'polypeptide(L)'
;RQANQITASDGSVTVLVNGIASSEQELTTLRPEDVRKIEYYDLPPIKFGLRNGNKVINIITKIREDGIYGSVELNQHLTSPWLNDSFFLQYNRGRHQLAFTANIGYGSWDDQYASDEMEYTLDGVDFRQEEERQSENNFLSPQFSLKYTNQLPGKYVFQARFFPSYDKHSQQTDSRLAFIQDGIGSDRYGVKESESHSFNPTLDLYFWRQFRNRHELMITLRGDYINSVSDTYKNQYALSDDTPVFEDFLNMDGDGYQMNGQALYTKTFDKLTLSFGD
;
A
#
# COMPACT_ATOMS: atom_id res chain seq x y z
N ARG A 1 -6.24 -15.33 15.70
CA ARG A 1 -6.63 -13.92 15.99
C ARG A 1 -6.61 -13.21 14.66
N GLN A 2 -7.76 -12.81 14.13
CA GLN A 2 -7.82 -11.92 12.99
C GLN A 2 -7.17 -10.59 13.39
N ALA A 3 -6.36 -10.03 12.50
CA ALA A 3 -5.75 -8.72 12.67
C ALA A 3 -6.77 -7.70 13.19
N ASN A 4 -6.34 -6.80 14.06
CA ASN A 4 -7.13 -5.74 14.68
C ASN A 4 -7.63 -4.72 13.62
N GLN A 5 -8.29 -5.16 12.57
CA GLN A 5 -8.93 -4.27 11.63
C GLN A 5 -10.20 -3.72 12.27
N ILE A 6 -10.23 -2.41 12.48
CA ILE A 6 -11.45 -1.70 12.85
C ILE A 6 -12.29 -1.59 11.57
N THR A 7 -13.31 -2.43 11.45
CA THR A 7 -14.24 -2.40 10.33
C THR A 7 -15.60 -1.88 10.79
N ALA A 8 -16.28 -1.10 9.94
CA ALA A 8 -17.69 -0.78 10.14
C ALA A 8 -18.55 -1.68 9.25
N SER A 9 -19.78 -1.93 9.66
CA SER A 9 -20.74 -2.77 8.92
C SER A 9 -21.12 -2.20 7.55
N ASP A 10 -20.85 -0.93 7.28
CA ASP A 10 -21.35 -0.17 6.14
C ASP A 10 -20.29 0.77 5.50
N GLY A 11 -19.01 0.45 5.61
CA GLY A 11 -17.93 1.21 4.97
C GLY A 11 -16.55 1.05 5.59
N SER A 12 -15.54 1.63 4.96
CA SER A 12 -14.19 1.66 5.49
C SER A 12 -14.07 2.70 6.62
N VAL A 13 -13.30 2.37 7.64
CA VAL A 13 -13.00 3.25 8.76
C VAL A 13 -11.55 3.70 8.67
N THR A 14 -11.32 5.00 8.68
CA THR A 14 -9.97 5.57 8.79
C THR A 14 -9.68 5.92 10.24
N VAL A 15 -8.59 5.40 10.78
CA VAL A 15 -8.16 5.72 12.14
C VAL A 15 -7.08 6.80 12.10
N LEU A 16 -7.34 7.87 12.83
CA LEU A 16 -6.42 9.00 12.99
C LEU A 16 -5.94 9.07 14.43
N VAL A 17 -4.71 9.51 14.61
CA VAL A 17 -4.18 9.91 15.92
C VAL A 17 -3.88 11.41 15.88
N ASN A 18 -4.56 12.18 16.73
CA ASN A 18 -4.49 13.65 16.76
C ASN A 18 -4.80 14.31 15.39
N GLY A 19 -5.72 13.71 14.63
CA GLY A 19 -6.14 14.21 13.32
C GLY A 19 -5.29 13.76 12.14
N ILE A 20 -4.31 12.91 12.33
CA ILE A 20 -3.37 12.43 11.30
C ILE A 20 -3.51 10.91 11.16
N ALA A 21 -3.49 10.41 9.92
CA ALA A 21 -3.53 8.98 9.65
C ALA A 21 -2.34 8.25 10.30
N SER A 22 -2.63 7.19 11.03
CA SER A 22 -1.64 6.39 11.74
C SER A 22 -1.49 5.02 11.12
N SER A 23 -0.26 4.47 11.20
CA SER A 23 -0.02 3.08 10.84
C SER A 23 -0.58 2.13 11.91
N GLU A 24 -0.83 0.88 11.52
CA GLU A 24 -1.29 -0.16 12.44
C GLU A 24 -0.27 -0.37 13.58
N GLN A 25 1.02 -0.38 13.27
CA GLN A 25 2.10 -0.52 14.24
C GLN A 25 2.11 0.63 15.26
N GLU A 26 1.81 1.85 14.84
CA GLU A 26 1.67 2.98 15.76
C GLU A 26 0.46 2.81 16.68
N LEU A 27 -0.66 2.31 16.16
CA LEU A 27 -1.86 2.05 16.95
C LEU A 27 -1.64 0.97 18.00
N THR A 28 -0.89 -0.10 17.68
CA THR A 28 -0.57 -1.18 18.64
C THR A 28 0.28 -0.71 19.81
N THR A 29 1.03 0.38 19.69
CA THR A 29 1.82 0.96 20.77
C THR A 29 1.06 1.94 21.63
N LEU A 30 -0.19 2.29 21.29
CA LEU A 30 -1.03 3.18 22.09
C LEU A 30 -1.56 2.44 23.30
N ARG A 31 -1.22 2.93 24.49
CA ARG A 31 -1.77 2.42 25.75
C ARG A 31 -3.08 3.15 26.07
N PRO A 32 -4.06 2.50 26.72
CA PRO A 32 -5.31 3.13 27.11
C PRO A 32 -5.12 4.42 27.94
N GLU A 33 -4.10 4.46 28.80
CA GLU A 33 -3.76 5.63 29.62
C GLU A 33 -3.24 6.82 28.81
N ASP A 34 -2.72 6.59 27.60
CA ASP A 34 -2.27 7.64 26.67
C ASP A 34 -3.45 8.30 25.95
N VAL A 35 -4.61 7.65 25.92
CA VAL A 35 -5.79 8.16 25.26
C VAL A 35 -6.52 9.16 26.15
N ARG A 36 -6.76 10.37 25.63
CA ARG A 36 -7.55 11.41 26.29
C ARG A 36 -9.04 11.28 25.95
N LYS A 37 -9.36 11.05 24.66
CA LYS A 37 -10.70 10.85 24.14
C LYS A 37 -10.64 10.22 22.76
N ILE A 38 -11.75 9.59 22.37
CA ILE A 38 -11.98 9.08 21.01
C ILE A 38 -13.12 9.89 20.41
N GLU A 39 -12.93 10.40 19.21
CA GLU A 39 -13.94 11.10 18.43
C GLU A 39 -14.34 10.22 17.26
N TYR A 40 -15.62 10.00 17.10
CA TYR A 40 -16.18 9.28 15.96
C TYR A 40 -16.91 10.24 15.04
N TYR A 41 -16.63 10.16 13.74
CA TYR A 41 -17.26 10.96 12.72
C TYR A 41 -17.85 10.04 11.66
N ASP A 42 -19.17 10.03 11.55
CA ASP A 42 -19.92 9.35 10.49
C ASP A 42 -19.79 10.14 9.17
N LEU A 43 -19.82 11.46 9.29
CA LEU A 43 -19.53 12.41 8.22
C LEU A 43 -18.31 13.24 8.65
N PRO A 44 -17.09 12.82 8.25
CA PRO A 44 -15.90 13.49 8.71
C PRO A 44 -15.80 14.91 8.16
N PRO A 45 -15.35 15.87 8.98
CA PRO A 45 -15.06 17.22 8.54
C PRO A 45 -14.02 17.23 7.41
N ILE A 46 -14.10 18.19 6.51
CA ILE A 46 -13.18 18.38 5.37
C ILE A 46 -11.72 18.40 5.81
N LYS A 47 -11.44 18.88 7.02
CA LYS A 47 -10.09 18.92 7.60
C LYS A 47 -9.38 17.57 7.69
N PHE A 48 -10.07 16.47 7.58
CA PHE A 48 -9.46 15.14 7.56
C PHE A 48 -9.12 14.64 6.15
N GLY A 49 -9.35 15.44 5.11
CA GLY A 49 -8.98 15.15 3.73
C GLY A 49 -9.75 14.01 3.06
N LEU A 50 -10.77 13.48 3.73
CA LEU A 50 -11.50 12.29 3.28
C LEU A 50 -12.72 12.72 2.47
N ARG A 51 -12.69 12.52 1.16
CA ARG A 51 -13.75 12.93 0.23
C ARG A 51 -14.83 11.86 -0.02
N ASN A 52 -14.67 10.60 0.42
CA ASN A 52 -15.50 9.49 -0.07
C ASN A 52 -16.26 8.73 1.02
N GLY A 53 -16.99 9.42 1.91
CA GLY A 53 -17.94 8.74 2.81
C GLY A 53 -17.32 7.77 3.84
N ASN A 54 -16.00 7.77 3.98
CA ASN A 54 -15.32 6.95 4.96
C ASN A 54 -15.56 7.50 6.36
N LYS A 55 -15.96 6.63 7.28
CA LYS A 55 -16.07 6.98 8.69
C LYS A 55 -14.69 7.22 9.29
N VAL A 56 -14.60 8.11 10.28
CA VAL A 56 -13.34 8.44 10.94
C VAL A 56 -13.43 8.19 12.43
N ILE A 57 -12.43 7.49 12.95
CA ILE A 57 -12.13 7.41 14.38
C ILE A 57 -10.88 8.23 14.61
N ASN A 58 -11.00 9.33 15.36
CA ASN A 58 -9.86 10.16 15.74
C ASN A 58 -9.52 9.97 17.22
N ILE A 59 -8.39 9.36 17.48
CA ILE A 59 -7.87 9.11 18.82
C ILE A 59 -7.07 10.34 19.25
N ILE A 60 -7.57 11.09 20.21
CA ILE A 60 -6.86 12.22 20.81
C ILE A 60 -6.04 11.71 21.98
N THR A 61 -4.74 11.85 21.87
CA THR A 61 -3.82 11.43 22.94
C THR A 61 -3.48 12.56 23.90
N LYS A 62 -3.09 12.20 25.11
CA LYS A 62 -2.31 13.08 25.98
C LYS A 62 -0.92 13.27 25.36
N ILE A 63 -0.14 14.26 25.79
CA ILE A 63 1.30 14.26 25.46
C ILE A 63 1.88 13.02 26.12
N ARG A 64 2.45 12.13 25.30
CA ARG A 64 3.14 10.95 25.82
C ARG A 64 4.33 11.40 26.66
N GLU A 65 4.58 10.64 27.71
CA GLU A 65 5.77 10.83 28.52
C GLU A 65 7.05 10.70 27.69
N ASP A 66 8.11 11.37 28.13
CA ASP A 66 9.43 11.23 27.54
C ASP A 66 9.88 9.78 27.65
N GLY A 67 10.41 9.23 26.57
CA GLY A 67 10.83 7.83 26.55
C GLY A 67 10.95 7.23 25.16
N ILE A 68 11.25 5.94 25.14
CA ILE A 68 11.35 5.12 23.95
C ILE A 68 10.23 4.08 23.99
N TYR A 69 9.55 3.95 22.87
CA TYR A 69 8.45 2.99 22.66
C TYR A 69 8.75 2.18 21.41
N GLY A 70 8.47 0.90 21.44
CA GLY A 70 8.72 0.06 20.28
C GLY A 70 7.92 -1.22 20.28
N SER A 71 7.79 -1.81 19.09
CA SER A 71 7.20 -3.13 18.88
C SER A 71 7.94 -3.86 17.76
N VAL A 72 7.94 -5.18 17.87
CA VAL A 72 8.37 -6.10 16.81
C VAL A 72 7.24 -7.08 16.60
N GLU A 73 6.85 -7.29 15.37
CA GLU A 73 5.89 -8.30 14.97
C GLU A 73 6.55 -9.19 13.92
N LEU A 74 6.59 -10.47 14.20
CA LEU A 74 7.17 -11.50 13.32
C LEU A 74 6.03 -12.39 12.84
N ASN A 75 5.83 -12.41 11.54
CA ASN A 75 4.78 -13.18 10.90
C ASN A 75 5.43 -14.01 9.77
N GLN A 76 5.74 -15.26 10.09
CA GLN A 76 6.52 -16.13 9.23
C GLN A 76 5.84 -17.49 9.09
N HIS A 77 5.90 -18.07 7.90
CA HIS A 77 5.49 -19.44 7.66
C HIS A 77 6.67 -20.39 7.92
N LEU A 78 6.41 -21.49 8.62
CA LEU A 78 7.43 -22.50 8.91
C LEU A 78 7.59 -23.51 7.76
N THR A 79 6.60 -23.61 6.88
CA THR A 79 6.52 -24.64 5.83
C THR A 79 6.77 -24.10 4.42
N SER A 80 6.79 -22.78 4.26
CA SER A 80 7.09 -22.11 3.00
C SER A 80 7.94 -20.86 3.26
N PRO A 81 8.85 -20.49 2.36
CA PRO A 81 9.68 -19.29 2.53
C PRO A 81 8.84 -18.04 2.34
N TRP A 82 8.10 -17.66 3.39
CA TRP A 82 7.27 -16.46 3.43
C TRP A 82 7.41 -15.77 4.79
N LEU A 83 7.58 -14.44 4.75
CA LEU A 83 7.58 -13.61 5.96
C LEU A 83 6.94 -12.24 5.67
N ASN A 84 6.36 -11.64 6.70
CA ASN A 84 5.90 -10.27 6.72
C ASN A 84 6.17 -9.70 8.12
N ASP A 85 7.39 -9.22 8.31
CA ASP A 85 7.88 -8.77 9.61
C ASP A 85 7.81 -7.25 9.71
N SER A 86 7.46 -6.75 10.89
CA SER A 86 7.42 -5.33 11.15
C SER A 86 8.19 -4.93 12.41
N PHE A 87 8.80 -3.77 12.34
CA PHE A 87 9.52 -3.13 13.43
C PHE A 87 9.06 -1.68 13.57
N PHE A 88 8.78 -1.27 14.79
CA PHE A 88 8.43 0.11 15.12
C PHE A 88 9.27 0.59 16.30
N LEU A 89 9.82 1.81 16.20
CA LEU A 89 10.54 2.49 17.27
C LEU A 89 10.13 3.96 17.30
N GLN A 90 9.76 4.48 18.48
CA GLN A 90 9.42 5.88 18.67
C GLN A 90 10.16 6.45 19.89
N TYR A 91 10.79 7.60 19.71
CA TYR A 91 11.39 8.40 20.75
C TYR A 91 10.57 9.67 20.98
N ASN A 92 10.18 9.91 22.23
CA ASN A 92 9.45 11.11 22.65
C ASN A 92 10.29 11.95 23.58
N ARG A 93 10.29 13.27 23.36
CA ARG A 93 10.87 14.24 24.27
C ARG A 93 10.08 15.55 24.24
N GLY A 94 9.33 15.83 25.31
CA GLY A 94 8.46 17.00 25.40
C GLY A 94 7.42 17.03 24.28
N ARG A 95 7.58 17.97 23.33
CA ARG A 95 6.66 18.14 22.18
C ARG A 95 7.10 17.40 20.95
N HIS A 96 8.29 16.81 20.97
CA HIS A 96 8.95 16.20 19.84
C HIS A 96 8.78 14.69 19.88
N GLN A 97 8.44 14.12 18.74
CA GLN A 97 8.36 12.68 18.55
C GLN A 97 9.09 12.33 17.27
N LEU A 98 9.96 11.34 17.33
CA LEU A 98 10.61 10.75 16.16
C LEU A 98 10.23 9.28 16.12
N ALA A 99 9.62 8.82 15.04
CA ALA A 99 9.23 7.43 14.87
C ALA A 99 9.86 6.85 13.61
N PHE A 100 10.33 5.63 13.73
CA PHE A 100 10.82 4.81 12.64
C PHE A 100 9.99 3.54 12.55
N THR A 101 9.55 3.19 11.33
CA THR A 101 8.86 1.94 11.03
C THR A 101 9.59 1.24 9.89
N ALA A 102 9.77 -0.05 9.99
CA ALA A 102 10.27 -0.91 8.92
C ALA A 102 9.31 -2.09 8.76
N ASN A 103 8.88 -2.35 7.53
CA ASN A 103 8.13 -3.54 7.17
C ASN A 103 8.90 -4.27 6.07
N ILE A 104 9.04 -5.58 6.19
CA ILE A 104 9.73 -6.39 5.21
C ILE A 104 8.83 -7.56 4.85
N GLY A 105 8.32 -7.54 3.63
CA GLY A 105 7.62 -8.66 3.00
C GLY A 105 8.57 -9.44 2.11
N TYR A 106 8.58 -10.74 2.25
CA TYR A 106 9.29 -11.66 1.36
C TYR A 106 8.46 -12.91 1.16
N GLY A 107 8.44 -13.43 -0.04
CA GLY A 107 7.83 -14.71 -0.33
C GLY A 107 8.43 -15.36 -1.55
N SER A 108 8.49 -16.68 -1.50
CA SER A 108 8.88 -17.54 -2.59
C SER A 108 7.91 -18.73 -2.62
N TRP A 109 7.28 -18.93 -3.74
CA TRP A 109 6.36 -20.04 -3.98
C TRP A 109 6.79 -20.74 -5.24
N ASP A 110 7.26 -21.95 -5.07
CA ASP A 110 7.57 -22.87 -6.14
C ASP A 110 6.35 -23.76 -6.42
N ASP A 111 6.27 -24.36 -7.60
CA ASP A 111 5.29 -25.37 -7.95
C ASP A 111 3.81 -24.94 -7.83
N GLN A 112 3.49 -23.73 -8.27
CA GLN A 112 2.10 -23.30 -8.39
C GLN A 112 1.51 -23.83 -9.73
N TYR A 113 0.52 -24.71 -9.62
CA TYR A 113 -0.13 -25.32 -10.78
C TYR A 113 -1.47 -24.63 -11.08
N ALA A 114 -1.72 -24.35 -12.36
CA ALA A 114 -2.99 -23.88 -12.85
C ALA A 114 -3.30 -24.53 -14.21
N SER A 115 -4.58 -24.73 -14.50
CA SER A 115 -5.05 -25.17 -15.80
C SER A 115 -6.23 -24.30 -16.24
N ASP A 116 -6.21 -23.92 -17.51
CA ASP A 116 -7.27 -23.14 -18.14
C ASP A 116 -7.71 -23.85 -19.41
N GLU A 117 -9.01 -23.80 -19.69
CA GLU A 117 -9.62 -24.28 -20.93
C GLU A 117 -10.45 -23.14 -21.52
N MET A 118 -10.27 -22.93 -22.83
CA MET A 118 -11.01 -21.92 -23.58
C MET A 118 -11.53 -22.53 -24.87
N GLU A 119 -12.85 -22.41 -25.09
CA GLU A 119 -13.49 -22.79 -26.35
C GLU A 119 -14.18 -21.57 -26.95
N TYR A 120 -14.01 -21.38 -28.27
CA TYR A 120 -14.66 -20.32 -29.01
C TYR A 120 -14.81 -20.67 -30.49
N THR A 121 -15.79 -20.07 -31.15
CA THR A 121 -16.00 -20.20 -32.58
C THR A 121 -15.75 -18.86 -33.25
N LEU A 122 -14.88 -18.82 -34.26
CA LEU A 122 -14.59 -17.65 -35.06
C LEU A 122 -14.76 -17.98 -36.55
N ASP A 123 -15.61 -17.22 -37.25
CA ASP A 123 -15.92 -17.42 -38.68
C ASP A 123 -16.39 -18.85 -39.03
N GLY A 124 -17.07 -19.53 -38.09
CA GLY A 124 -17.57 -20.90 -38.29
C GLY A 124 -16.53 -21.99 -38.04
N VAL A 125 -15.35 -21.65 -37.58
CA VAL A 125 -14.28 -22.55 -37.16
C VAL A 125 -14.26 -22.65 -35.64
N ASP A 126 -14.25 -23.88 -35.12
CA ASP A 126 -14.19 -24.13 -33.70
C ASP A 126 -12.74 -24.23 -33.19
N PHE A 127 -12.46 -23.49 -32.14
CA PHE A 127 -11.15 -23.46 -31.50
C PHE A 127 -11.31 -23.92 -30.03
N ARG A 128 -10.39 -24.76 -29.61
CA ARG A 128 -10.21 -25.15 -28.21
C ARG A 128 -8.75 -25.00 -27.84
N GLN A 129 -8.50 -24.35 -26.72
CA GLN A 129 -7.18 -24.19 -26.12
C GLN A 129 -7.22 -24.73 -24.69
N GLU A 130 -6.31 -25.64 -24.38
CA GLU A 130 -6.04 -26.13 -23.04
C GLU A 130 -4.64 -25.67 -22.66
N GLU A 131 -4.48 -25.08 -21.49
CA GLU A 131 -3.19 -24.65 -20.98
C GLU A 131 -3.00 -25.18 -19.57
N GLU A 132 -1.91 -25.93 -19.37
CA GLU A 132 -1.42 -26.31 -18.04
C GLU A 132 -0.17 -25.48 -17.73
N ARG A 133 -0.13 -24.86 -16.54
CA ARG A 133 0.97 -23.99 -16.14
C ARG A 133 1.54 -24.42 -14.81
N GLN A 134 2.87 -24.34 -14.70
CA GLN A 134 3.62 -24.41 -13.47
C GLN A 134 4.37 -23.09 -13.32
N SER A 135 4.24 -22.45 -12.16
CA SER A 135 4.83 -21.13 -11.92
C SER A 135 5.62 -21.10 -10.63
N GLU A 136 6.74 -20.39 -10.68
CA GLU A 136 7.54 -19.97 -9.53
C GLU A 136 7.37 -18.45 -9.37
N ASN A 137 7.05 -18.01 -8.16
CA ASN A 137 6.84 -16.59 -7.87
C ASN A 137 7.68 -16.18 -6.67
N ASN A 138 8.43 -15.09 -6.82
CA ASN A 138 9.23 -14.52 -5.77
C ASN A 138 8.92 -13.02 -5.62
N PHE A 139 8.80 -12.55 -4.39
CA PHE A 139 8.70 -11.12 -4.12
C PHE A 139 9.55 -10.69 -2.94
N LEU A 140 10.00 -9.43 -2.97
CA LEU A 140 10.67 -8.75 -1.87
C LEU A 140 10.12 -7.32 -1.80
N SER A 141 9.55 -6.93 -0.65
CA SER A 141 8.89 -5.64 -0.46
C SER A 141 9.30 -4.99 0.87
N PRO A 142 10.50 -4.41 0.98
CA PRO A 142 10.89 -3.60 2.11
C PRO A 142 10.28 -2.20 2.03
N GLN A 143 9.70 -1.74 3.13
CA GLN A 143 9.13 -0.41 3.29
C GLN A 143 9.67 0.22 4.57
N PHE A 144 10.06 1.49 4.50
CA PHE A 144 10.57 2.23 5.65
C PHE A 144 9.77 3.51 5.83
N SER A 145 9.63 3.96 7.06
CA SER A 145 9.03 5.26 7.36
C SER A 145 9.81 5.95 8.46
N LEU A 146 10.21 7.19 8.21
CA LEU A 146 10.75 8.08 9.23
C LEU A 146 9.77 9.24 9.40
N LYS A 147 9.20 9.37 10.62
CA LYS A 147 8.20 10.37 10.95
C LYS A 147 8.69 11.25 12.09
N TYR A 148 8.70 12.55 11.86
CA TYR A 148 8.91 13.55 12.90
C TYR A 148 7.61 14.29 13.17
N THR A 149 7.25 14.43 14.46
CA THR A 149 6.08 15.19 14.89
C THR A 149 6.49 16.18 15.96
N ASN A 150 6.04 17.44 15.83
CA ASN A 150 6.10 18.46 16.86
C ASN A 150 4.68 18.95 17.11
N GLN A 151 4.18 18.75 18.35
CA GLN A 151 2.80 19.08 18.65
C GLN A 151 2.62 19.73 20.01
N LEU A 152 1.64 20.63 20.06
CA LEU A 152 1.06 21.14 21.31
C LEU A 152 -0.45 20.95 21.21
N PRO A 153 -1.04 19.98 21.95
CA PRO A 153 -2.45 19.65 21.87
C PRO A 153 -3.37 20.86 21.94
N GLY A 154 -4.29 20.97 20.98
CA GLY A 154 -5.22 22.09 20.86
C GLY A 154 -4.62 23.42 20.41
N LYS A 155 -3.35 23.46 20.00
CA LYS A 155 -2.71 24.67 19.48
C LYS A 155 -2.08 24.48 18.11
N TYR A 156 -1.23 23.48 17.93
CA TYR A 156 -0.63 23.17 16.65
C TYR A 156 -0.13 21.73 16.56
N VAL A 157 -0.01 21.23 15.33
CA VAL A 157 0.70 20.02 14.97
C VAL A 157 1.51 20.32 13.71
N PHE A 158 2.78 19.95 13.72
CA PHE A 158 3.63 19.84 12.55
C PHE A 158 4.12 18.39 12.42
N GLN A 159 3.98 17.80 11.26
CA GLN A 159 4.49 16.48 10.98
C GLN A 159 5.19 16.46 9.62
N ALA A 160 6.34 15.80 9.58
CA ALA A 160 7.03 15.42 8.36
C ALA A 160 7.23 13.90 8.37
N ARG A 161 6.89 13.23 7.26
CA ARG A 161 7.09 11.81 7.09
C ARG A 161 7.76 11.54 5.75
N PHE A 162 8.87 10.83 5.79
CA PHE A 162 9.53 10.27 4.62
C PHE A 162 9.30 8.77 4.58
N PHE A 163 8.82 8.27 3.45
CA PHE A 163 8.38 6.89 3.31
C PHE A 163 8.87 6.32 1.97
N PRO A 164 10.08 5.74 1.91
CA PRO A 164 10.54 4.99 0.76
C PRO A 164 10.00 3.56 0.79
N SER A 165 9.53 3.07 -0.34
CA SER A 165 9.20 1.68 -0.59
C SER A 165 9.98 1.14 -1.78
N TYR A 166 10.34 -0.12 -1.70
CA TYR A 166 10.93 -0.87 -2.80
C TYR A 166 10.17 -2.17 -2.95
N ASP A 167 9.80 -2.49 -4.17
CA ASP A 167 9.13 -3.74 -4.50
C ASP A 167 9.90 -4.42 -5.64
N LYS A 168 10.21 -5.69 -5.45
CA LYS A 168 10.76 -6.56 -6.49
C LYS A 168 9.88 -7.79 -6.60
N HIS A 169 9.51 -8.13 -7.83
CA HIS A 169 8.75 -9.31 -8.14
C HIS A 169 9.40 -10.04 -9.31
N SER A 170 9.53 -11.37 -9.21
CA SER A 170 9.96 -12.22 -10.30
C SER A 170 9.04 -13.41 -10.43
N GLN A 171 8.71 -13.76 -11.66
CA GLN A 171 7.86 -14.89 -11.99
C GLN A 171 8.49 -15.65 -13.14
N GLN A 172 8.62 -16.96 -13.00
CA GLN A 172 8.87 -17.89 -14.09
C GLN A 172 7.66 -18.79 -14.25
N THR A 173 7.23 -19.01 -15.48
CA THR A 173 6.08 -19.88 -15.78
C THR A 173 6.44 -20.78 -16.96
N ASP A 174 6.37 -22.07 -16.75
CA ASP A 174 6.43 -23.07 -17.77
C ASP A 174 5.00 -23.50 -18.11
N SER A 175 4.65 -23.56 -19.37
CA SER A 175 3.30 -23.92 -19.82
C SER A 175 3.33 -24.97 -20.91
N ARG A 176 2.30 -25.83 -20.90
CA ARG A 176 1.98 -26.74 -21.99
C ARG A 176 0.63 -26.30 -22.56
N LEU A 177 0.59 -26.04 -23.87
CA LEU A 177 -0.60 -25.60 -24.57
C LEU A 177 -0.98 -26.67 -25.59
N ALA A 178 -2.20 -27.17 -25.52
CA ALA A 178 -2.85 -27.90 -26.62
C ALA A 178 -3.82 -26.95 -27.32
N PHE A 179 -3.56 -26.71 -28.59
CA PHE A 179 -4.39 -25.87 -29.44
C PHE A 179 -5.07 -26.72 -30.49
N ILE A 180 -6.39 -26.74 -30.55
CA ILE A 180 -7.20 -27.54 -31.44
C ILE A 180 -8.04 -26.62 -32.30
N GLN A 181 -7.93 -26.75 -33.63
CA GLN A 181 -8.71 -26.04 -34.64
C GLN A 181 -9.38 -27.05 -35.56
N ASP A 182 -10.71 -27.09 -35.63
CA ASP A 182 -11.47 -28.05 -36.43
C ASP A 182 -11.02 -29.51 -36.24
N GLY A 183 -10.69 -29.88 -35.01
CA GLY A 183 -10.21 -31.20 -34.63
C GLY A 183 -8.75 -31.50 -34.99
N ILE A 184 -8.00 -30.54 -35.54
CA ILE A 184 -6.56 -30.65 -35.78
C ILE A 184 -5.80 -30.01 -34.64
N GLY A 185 -5.02 -30.80 -33.87
CA GLY A 185 -4.25 -30.36 -32.72
C GLY A 185 -2.84 -29.89 -33.09
N SER A 186 -2.36 -28.90 -32.34
CA SER A 186 -0.94 -28.55 -32.29
C SER A 186 -0.54 -28.32 -30.82
N ASP A 187 0.44 -29.07 -30.37
CA ASP A 187 0.96 -28.95 -29.00
C ASP A 187 2.17 -28.02 -28.98
N ARG A 188 2.20 -27.18 -27.97
CA ARG A 188 3.28 -26.21 -27.74
C ARG A 188 3.72 -26.27 -26.30
N TYR A 189 4.96 -25.90 -26.02
CA TYR A 189 5.37 -25.50 -24.69
C TYR A 189 5.76 -24.04 -24.70
N GLY A 190 5.51 -23.38 -23.57
CA GLY A 190 5.78 -21.96 -23.39
C GLY A 190 6.62 -21.72 -22.16
N VAL A 191 7.53 -20.76 -22.25
CA VAL A 191 8.29 -20.23 -21.12
C VAL A 191 8.01 -18.75 -21.03
N LYS A 192 7.59 -18.29 -19.86
CA LYS A 192 7.42 -16.88 -19.54
C LYS A 192 8.28 -16.53 -18.35
N GLU A 193 9.15 -15.55 -18.52
CA GLU A 193 9.93 -14.94 -17.44
C GLU A 193 9.52 -13.49 -17.30
N SER A 194 9.23 -13.06 -16.08
CA SER A 194 8.88 -11.67 -15.78
C SER A 194 9.64 -11.22 -14.56
N GLU A 195 10.34 -10.10 -14.67
CA GLU A 195 10.98 -9.43 -13.55
C GLU A 195 10.52 -7.98 -13.50
N SER A 196 10.11 -7.52 -12.34
CA SER A 196 9.76 -6.13 -12.13
C SER A 196 10.34 -5.63 -10.82
N HIS A 197 10.72 -4.36 -10.80
CA HIS A 197 11.09 -3.67 -9.58
C HIS A 197 10.61 -2.23 -9.62
N SER A 198 10.31 -1.69 -8.44
CA SER A 198 9.94 -0.30 -8.29
C SER A 198 10.55 0.31 -7.04
N PHE A 199 10.85 1.61 -7.11
CA PHE A 199 11.28 2.40 -5.96
C PHE A 199 10.45 3.67 -5.87
N ASN A 200 9.70 3.81 -4.78
CA ASN A 200 8.66 4.84 -4.63
C ASN A 200 8.85 5.60 -3.30
N PRO A 201 9.76 6.58 -3.22
CA PRO A 201 9.87 7.45 -2.05
C PRO A 201 8.76 8.50 -2.04
N THR A 202 8.13 8.66 -0.88
CA THR A 202 7.09 9.66 -0.62
C THR A 202 7.54 10.59 0.51
N LEU A 203 7.27 11.89 0.37
CA LEU A 203 7.41 12.88 1.41
C LEU A 203 6.05 13.51 1.71
N ASP A 204 5.57 13.34 2.94
CA ASP A 204 4.35 13.98 3.44
C ASP A 204 4.69 15.06 4.45
N LEU A 205 4.14 16.24 4.28
CA LEU A 205 4.20 17.34 5.24
C LEU A 205 2.77 17.72 5.66
N TYR A 206 2.55 17.81 6.95
CA TYR A 206 1.30 18.23 7.54
C TYR A 206 1.55 19.33 8.57
N PHE A 207 0.78 20.41 8.46
CA PHE A 207 0.76 21.49 9.41
C PHE A 207 -0.67 21.86 9.75
N TRP A 208 -1.00 21.88 11.04
CA TRP A 208 -2.25 22.40 11.56
C TRP A 208 -1.98 23.35 12.70
N ARG A 209 -2.69 24.47 12.72
CA ARG A 209 -2.60 25.46 13.79
C ARG A 209 -3.95 26.05 14.10
N GLN A 210 -4.29 26.10 15.39
CA GLN A 210 -5.42 26.84 15.92
C GLN A 210 -4.98 28.20 16.42
N PHE A 211 -5.64 29.25 15.93
CA PHE A 211 -5.43 30.63 16.37
C PHE A 211 -6.49 31.03 17.39
N ARG A 212 -6.37 32.25 17.94
CA ARG A 212 -7.41 32.84 18.78
C ARG A 212 -8.71 33.01 17.99
N ASN A 213 -9.85 33.12 18.67
CA ASN A 213 -11.17 33.33 18.07
C ASN A 213 -11.63 32.18 17.12
N ARG A 214 -11.25 30.92 17.42
CA ARG A 214 -11.70 29.72 16.69
C ARG A 214 -11.37 29.74 15.19
N HIS A 215 -10.19 30.27 14.84
CA HIS A 215 -9.64 30.16 13.49
C HIS A 215 -8.67 28.96 13.45
N GLU A 216 -8.69 28.22 12.37
CA GLU A 216 -7.79 27.10 12.11
C GLU A 216 -7.18 27.21 10.71
N LEU A 217 -5.92 26.85 10.58
CA LEU A 217 -5.23 26.69 9.31
C LEU A 217 -4.65 25.29 9.26
N MET A 218 -4.92 24.60 8.16
CA MET A 218 -4.33 23.31 7.84
C MET A 218 -3.64 23.40 6.49
N ILE A 219 -2.45 22.85 6.39
CA ILE A 219 -1.69 22.72 5.15
C ILE A 219 -1.21 21.28 5.07
N THR A 220 -1.43 20.64 3.93
CA THR A 220 -0.87 19.34 3.59
C THR A 220 -0.11 19.45 2.29
N LEU A 221 1.07 18.86 2.22
CA LEU A 221 1.86 18.73 1.00
C LEU A 221 2.34 17.29 0.91
N ARG A 222 2.23 16.73 -0.28
CA ARG A 222 2.75 15.39 -0.58
C ARG A 222 3.51 15.43 -1.88
N GLY A 223 4.71 14.86 -1.87
CA GLY A 223 5.52 14.63 -3.05
C GLY A 223 5.87 13.16 -3.15
N ASP A 224 5.63 12.59 -4.32
CA ASP A 224 5.93 11.20 -4.64
C ASP A 224 6.88 11.17 -5.84
N TYR A 225 7.90 10.32 -5.78
CA TYR A 225 8.63 9.87 -6.95
C TYR A 225 8.30 8.42 -7.19
N ILE A 226 8.04 8.05 -8.43
CA ILE A 226 7.73 6.70 -8.85
C ILE A 226 8.75 6.31 -9.91
N ASN A 227 9.45 5.21 -9.68
CA ASN A 227 10.29 4.56 -10.69
C ASN A 227 9.89 3.09 -10.74
N SER A 228 9.58 2.60 -11.92
CA SER A 228 9.16 1.22 -12.14
C SER A 228 9.75 0.68 -13.41
N VAL A 229 10.38 -0.47 -13.32
CA VAL A 229 10.91 -1.22 -14.47
C VAL A 229 10.30 -2.61 -14.47
N SER A 230 9.87 -3.07 -15.62
CA SER A 230 9.32 -4.41 -15.80
C SER A 230 9.77 -4.99 -17.14
N ASP A 231 10.40 -6.14 -17.09
CA ASP A 231 10.82 -6.94 -18.22
C ASP A 231 10.01 -8.22 -18.26
N THR A 232 9.47 -8.56 -19.43
CA THR A 232 8.76 -9.81 -19.64
C THR A 232 9.21 -10.45 -20.95
N TYR A 233 9.66 -11.68 -20.87
CA TYR A 233 9.98 -12.53 -22.00
C TYR A 233 8.92 -13.63 -22.08
N LYS A 234 8.36 -13.87 -23.26
CA LYS A 234 7.41 -14.94 -23.50
C LYS A 234 7.76 -15.64 -24.79
N ASN A 235 8.13 -16.90 -24.67
CA ASN A 235 8.51 -17.74 -25.79
C ASN A 235 7.59 -18.96 -25.85
N GLN A 236 7.19 -19.36 -27.07
CA GLN A 236 6.45 -20.59 -27.32
C GLN A 236 7.12 -21.38 -28.45
N TYR A 237 7.20 -22.68 -28.26
CA TYR A 237 7.85 -23.60 -29.16
C TYR A 237 6.89 -24.72 -29.53
N ALA A 238 6.99 -25.23 -30.77
CA ALA A 238 6.27 -26.41 -31.15
C ALA A 238 6.83 -27.64 -30.41
N LEU A 239 5.98 -28.46 -29.82
CA LEU A 239 6.41 -29.64 -29.04
C LEU A 239 7.03 -30.73 -29.94
N SER A 240 6.75 -30.69 -31.28
CA SER A 240 7.20 -31.70 -32.24
C SER A 240 8.69 -31.62 -32.58
N ASP A 241 9.26 -30.41 -32.66
CA ASP A 241 10.60 -30.17 -33.21
C ASP A 241 11.34 -28.97 -32.56
N ASP A 242 10.82 -28.45 -31.48
CA ASP A 242 11.35 -27.29 -30.75
C ASP A 242 11.46 -26.00 -31.60
N THR A 243 10.72 -25.92 -32.72
CA THR A 243 10.74 -24.70 -33.53
C THR A 243 10.04 -23.55 -32.78
N PRO A 244 10.61 -22.33 -32.75
CA PRO A 244 9.95 -21.20 -32.17
C PRO A 244 8.68 -20.84 -32.95
N VAL A 245 7.55 -20.77 -32.25
CA VAL A 245 6.24 -20.40 -32.79
C VAL A 245 5.91 -18.96 -32.47
N PHE A 246 6.35 -18.50 -31.30
CA PHE A 246 6.08 -17.16 -30.80
C PHE A 246 7.22 -16.71 -29.88
N GLU A 247 7.70 -15.50 -30.09
CA GLU A 247 8.68 -14.85 -29.23
C GLU A 247 8.21 -13.43 -29.03
N ASP A 248 8.14 -12.99 -27.76
CA ASP A 248 7.74 -11.65 -27.38
C ASP A 248 8.62 -11.14 -26.23
N PHE A 249 9.00 -9.89 -26.33
CA PHE A 249 9.72 -9.18 -25.29
C PHE A 249 9.05 -7.85 -25.01
N LEU A 250 8.59 -7.68 -23.79
CA LEU A 250 8.01 -6.42 -23.32
C LEU A 250 8.92 -5.82 -22.26
N ASN A 251 9.47 -4.66 -22.55
CA ASN A 251 10.15 -3.82 -21.58
C ASN A 251 9.28 -2.60 -21.28
N MET A 252 9.04 -2.34 -20.03
CA MET A 252 8.37 -1.13 -19.54
C MET A 252 9.27 -0.47 -18.53
N ASP A 253 9.71 0.75 -18.83
CA ASP A 253 10.48 1.60 -17.92
C ASP A 253 9.76 2.93 -17.82
N GLY A 254 9.50 3.34 -16.60
CA GLY A 254 8.79 4.57 -16.33
C GLY A 254 9.21 5.21 -15.03
N ASP A 255 9.39 6.52 -15.08
CA ASP A 255 9.59 7.35 -13.90
C ASP A 255 8.69 8.58 -13.93
N GLY A 256 8.38 9.09 -12.76
CA GLY A 256 7.51 10.25 -12.64
C GLY A 256 7.54 10.89 -11.27
N TYR A 257 7.13 12.15 -11.24
CA TYR A 257 6.95 12.91 -10.01
C TYR A 257 5.50 13.34 -9.90
N GLN A 258 4.93 13.17 -8.72
CA GLN A 258 3.62 13.68 -8.39
C GLN A 258 3.72 14.61 -7.19
N MET A 259 3.03 15.75 -7.23
CA MET A 259 2.95 16.68 -6.11
C MET A 259 1.50 17.07 -5.87
N ASN A 260 1.06 16.93 -4.63
CA ASN A 260 -0.27 17.31 -4.20
C ASN A 260 -0.16 18.28 -3.01
N GLY A 261 -0.96 19.33 -3.01
CA GLY A 261 -1.01 20.30 -1.93
C GLY A 261 -2.43 20.72 -1.62
N GLN A 262 -2.72 20.92 -0.35
CA GLN A 262 -4.00 21.44 0.11
C GLN A 262 -3.75 22.46 1.21
N ALA A 263 -4.47 23.58 1.17
CA ALA A 263 -4.54 24.55 2.26
C ALA A 263 -6.01 24.78 2.64
N LEU A 264 -6.35 24.59 3.91
CA LEU A 264 -7.70 24.79 4.42
C LEU A 264 -7.67 25.78 5.56
N TYR A 265 -8.42 26.88 5.41
CA TYR A 265 -8.67 27.85 6.47
C TYR A 265 -10.11 27.71 6.93
N THR A 266 -10.29 27.56 8.24
CA THR A 266 -11.61 27.40 8.86
C THR A 266 -11.82 28.48 9.92
N LYS A 267 -13.01 29.07 9.93
CA LYS A 267 -13.47 29.96 11.00
C LYS A 267 -14.81 29.47 11.55
N THR A 268 -14.84 29.23 12.84
CA THR A 268 -16.07 28.82 13.54
C THR A 268 -16.66 30.01 14.29
N PHE A 269 -17.91 30.35 13.98
CA PHE A 269 -18.78 31.24 14.72
C PHE A 269 -19.63 30.39 15.68
N ASP A 270 -20.45 31.00 16.52
CA ASP A 270 -21.22 30.25 17.53
C ASP A 270 -22.14 29.16 16.94
N LYS A 271 -22.75 29.43 15.79
CA LYS A 271 -23.68 28.49 15.11
C LYS A 271 -23.29 28.18 13.66
N LEU A 272 -22.18 28.70 13.16
CA LEU A 272 -21.75 28.58 11.76
C LEU A 272 -20.26 28.32 11.68
N THR A 273 -19.88 27.34 10.88
CA THR A 273 -18.46 27.10 10.51
C THR A 273 -18.31 27.34 9.02
N LEU A 274 -17.39 28.21 8.65
CA LEU A 274 -17.00 28.48 7.26
C LEU A 274 -15.61 27.91 7.01
N SER A 275 -15.46 27.15 5.93
CA SER A 275 -14.17 26.60 5.50
C SER A 275 -13.90 27.04 4.06
N PHE A 276 -12.67 27.49 3.80
CA PHE A 276 -12.18 27.90 2.50
C PHE A 276 -10.87 27.17 2.24
N GLY A 277 -10.76 26.53 1.09
CA GLY A 277 -9.56 25.83 0.69
C GLY A 277 -9.73 25.11 -0.64
N ASP A 278 -8.60 24.76 -1.24
CA ASP A 278 -8.49 23.96 -2.46
C ASP A 278 -7.68 22.69 -2.16
#